data_bcfda1e6a8fd40122111fdf85b72cfb6
#
_entry.id   bcfda1e6a8fd40122111fdf85b72cfb6
#
_cell.length_a   1.000
_cell.length_b   1.000
_cell.length_c   1.000
_cell.angle_alpha   90.00
_cell.angle_beta   90.00
_cell.angle_gamma   90.00
#
_symmetry.space_group_name_H-M   'P 1'
#
loop_
_entity.id
_entity.type
_entity.pdbx_description
1 polymer ?
#
loop_
_entity_poly.entity_id
_entity_poly.type
_entity_poly.pdbx_seq_one_letter_code
_entity_poly.pdbx_strand_id
1 'polypeptide(L)'
;MKKVIKYLLVFGLGLCNLYGCSSKSLLDKDNPVTLTMWHVYGEQANSPMNQLIAEFNETEGKDKGIIINVTKVTNASKIGQELEASLAKEPGADPMPDLYTGHIHNARQVGLENSVVWDDVFTKKEINNFVDEFLDAGILEDKLVDLPLSKSTIVFFMNGTQFKKFSNDTQVTLNDFET
;
A
#
# COMPACT_ATOMS: atom_id res chain seq x y z
N MET A 1 14.50 -18.22 62.77
CA MET A 1 14.70 -16.95 62.01
C MET A 1 15.44 -17.15 60.69
N LYS A 2 16.60 -17.81 60.64
CA LYS A 2 17.36 -17.97 59.37
C LYS A 2 16.59 -18.69 58.22
N LYS A 3 15.71 -19.66 58.52
CA LYS A 3 14.91 -20.38 57.50
C LYS A 3 13.80 -19.55 56.93
N VAL A 4 13.12 -18.70 57.71
CA VAL A 4 12.02 -17.82 57.28
C VAL A 4 12.56 -16.73 56.35
N ILE A 5 13.72 -16.18 56.62
CA ILE A 5 14.37 -15.16 55.75
C ILE A 5 14.74 -15.74 54.40
N LYS A 6 15.15 -17.03 54.33
CA LYS A 6 15.45 -17.70 53.05
C LYS A 6 14.21 -17.87 52.16
N TYR A 7 13.05 -18.19 52.72
CA TYR A 7 11.79 -18.31 51.97
C TYR A 7 11.23 -16.95 51.55
N LEU A 8 11.40 -15.89 52.37
CA LEU A 8 11.04 -14.52 51.99
C LEU A 8 11.91 -13.98 50.84
N LEU A 9 13.19 -14.31 50.81
CA LEU A 9 14.10 -13.93 49.74
C LEU A 9 13.77 -14.64 48.41
N VAL A 10 13.43 -15.94 48.45
CA VAL A 10 13.01 -16.70 47.27
C VAL A 10 11.66 -16.24 46.73
N PHE A 11 10.72 -15.86 47.62
CA PHE A 11 9.42 -15.35 47.22
C PHE A 11 9.53 -13.94 46.64
N GLY A 12 10.42 -13.09 47.15
CA GLY A 12 10.68 -11.74 46.59
C GLY A 12 11.34 -11.78 45.21
N LEU A 13 12.21 -12.74 44.91
CA LEU A 13 12.82 -12.93 43.59
C LEU A 13 11.85 -13.51 42.56
N GLY A 14 10.81 -14.24 42.98
CA GLY A 14 9.78 -14.78 42.10
C GLY A 14 8.78 -13.71 41.59
N LEU A 15 8.59 -12.64 42.32
CA LEU A 15 7.65 -11.54 41.95
C LEU A 15 8.25 -10.54 40.97
N CYS A 16 9.55 -10.47 40.80
CA CYS A 16 10.20 -9.56 39.86
C CYS A 16 10.09 -9.99 38.37
N ASN A 17 9.66 -11.23 38.10
CA ASN A 17 9.54 -11.73 36.71
C ASN A 17 8.15 -11.52 36.09
N LEU A 18 7.21 -10.85 36.77
CA LEU A 18 5.85 -10.59 36.25
C LEU A 18 5.68 -9.22 35.61
N TYR A 19 6.72 -8.39 35.60
CA TYR A 19 6.72 -7.24 34.70
C TYR A 19 7.10 -7.72 33.30
N GLY A 20 6.14 -8.37 32.63
CA GLY A 20 6.21 -8.59 31.22
C GLY A 20 6.36 -7.22 30.55
N CYS A 21 7.39 -7.03 29.73
CA CYS A 21 7.44 -5.93 28.79
C CYS A 21 6.17 -5.99 27.95
N SER A 22 5.18 -5.22 28.32
CA SER A 22 4.15 -4.78 27.38
C SER A 22 4.93 -4.01 26.33
N SER A 23 5.12 -4.59 25.15
CA SER A 23 5.58 -3.83 23.99
C SER A 23 4.56 -2.72 23.80
N LYS A 24 4.88 -1.51 24.24
CA LYS A 24 4.05 -0.35 23.91
C LYS A 24 3.95 -0.34 22.39
N SER A 25 2.74 -0.43 21.89
CA SER A 25 2.49 -0.08 20.49
C SER A 25 3.16 1.27 20.24
N LEU A 26 3.93 1.39 19.17
CA LEU A 26 4.50 2.66 18.73
C LEU A 26 3.40 3.62 18.29
N LEU A 27 2.19 3.11 18.06
CA LEU A 27 1.02 3.86 17.64
C LEU A 27 0.21 4.24 18.88
N ASP A 28 -0.17 5.51 18.93
CA ASP A 28 -0.94 6.12 20.02
C ASP A 28 -2.07 6.98 19.41
N LYS A 29 -3.32 6.63 19.69
CA LYS A 29 -4.49 7.35 19.19
C LYS A 29 -4.57 8.79 19.71
N ASP A 30 -3.98 9.07 20.88
CA ASP A 30 -3.99 10.40 21.50
C ASP A 30 -2.81 11.27 20.98
N ASN A 31 -1.86 10.65 20.27
CA ASN A 31 -0.75 11.29 19.58
C ASN A 31 -0.48 10.60 18.24
N PRO A 32 -1.38 10.77 17.25
CA PRO A 32 -1.33 10.03 16.00
C PRO A 32 -0.10 10.39 15.16
N VAL A 33 0.43 9.38 14.45
CA VAL A 33 1.42 9.58 13.39
C VAL A 33 0.72 10.00 12.11
N THR A 34 1.30 10.94 11.39
CA THR A 34 0.78 11.36 10.07
C THR A 34 1.70 10.82 8.99
N LEU A 35 1.13 10.07 8.05
CA LEU A 35 1.78 9.59 6.84
C LEU A 35 1.36 10.46 5.67
N THR A 36 2.34 10.94 4.92
CA THR A 36 2.10 11.69 3.68
C THR A 36 1.87 10.75 2.51
N MET A 37 0.93 11.06 1.63
CA MET A 37 0.59 10.23 0.49
C MET A 37 0.49 11.02 -0.81
N TRP A 38 1.07 10.45 -1.87
CA TRP A 38 0.83 10.87 -3.26
C TRP A 38 0.03 9.80 -4.00
N HIS A 39 -0.96 10.21 -4.78
CA HIS A 39 -1.72 9.27 -5.60
C HIS A 39 -2.09 9.83 -6.98
N VAL A 40 -2.40 8.92 -7.90
CA VAL A 40 -2.70 9.23 -9.31
C VAL A 40 -4.20 9.24 -9.64
N TYR A 41 -5.07 9.15 -8.66
CA TYR A 41 -6.53 9.04 -8.84
C TYR A 41 -7.26 10.39 -8.71
N GLY A 42 -6.69 11.47 -9.25
CA GLY A 42 -7.20 12.83 -9.06
C GLY A 42 -8.13 13.36 -10.14
N GLU A 43 -8.19 12.71 -11.29
CA GLU A 43 -8.95 13.22 -12.45
C GLU A 43 -10.47 13.02 -12.33
N GLN A 44 -10.94 12.33 -11.30
CA GLN A 44 -12.35 12.09 -11.04
C GLN A 44 -12.88 13.12 -10.04
N ALA A 45 -14.01 13.75 -10.34
CA ALA A 45 -14.66 14.75 -9.48
C ALA A 45 -14.92 14.26 -8.04
N ASN A 46 -15.10 12.93 -7.85
CA ASN A 46 -15.15 12.25 -6.58
C ASN A 46 -14.13 11.12 -6.62
N SER A 47 -12.87 11.40 -6.29
CA SER A 47 -11.83 10.37 -6.26
C SER A 47 -12.18 9.28 -5.26
N PRO A 48 -12.36 8.01 -5.68
CA PRO A 48 -12.58 6.90 -4.75
C PRO A 48 -11.45 6.76 -3.73
N MET A 49 -10.22 7.09 -4.12
CA MET A 49 -9.06 7.06 -3.23
C MET A 49 -9.21 8.07 -2.08
N ASN A 50 -9.64 9.30 -2.38
CA ASN A 50 -9.87 10.30 -1.33
C ASN A 50 -10.98 9.87 -0.36
N GLN A 51 -12.02 9.19 -0.85
CA GLN A 51 -13.09 8.65 0.00
C GLN A 51 -12.57 7.54 0.91
N LEU A 52 -11.79 6.59 0.38
CA LEU A 52 -11.18 5.52 1.17
C LEU A 52 -10.23 6.05 2.24
N ILE A 53 -9.43 7.07 1.90
CA ILE A 53 -8.52 7.71 2.86
C ILE A 53 -9.31 8.43 3.95
N ALA A 54 -10.37 9.16 3.60
CA ALA A 54 -11.23 9.82 4.58
C ALA A 54 -11.89 8.79 5.51
N GLU A 55 -12.45 7.71 4.98
CA GLU A 55 -13.02 6.62 5.76
C GLU A 55 -11.98 5.98 6.68
N PHE A 56 -10.78 5.67 6.17
CA PHE A 56 -9.69 5.14 6.98
C PHE A 56 -9.34 6.08 8.14
N ASN A 57 -9.18 7.38 7.87
CA ASN A 57 -8.82 8.37 8.89
C ASN A 57 -9.91 8.54 9.97
N GLU A 58 -11.18 8.33 9.62
CA GLU A 58 -12.31 8.42 10.56
C GLU A 58 -12.54 7.13 11.36
N THR A 59 -12.03 6.00 10.88
CA THR A 59 -12.25 4.66 11.46
C THR A 59 -10.94 4.04 11.96
N GLU A 60 -10.37 3.10 11.21
CA GLU A 60 -9.18 2.33 11.59
C GLU A 60 -7.97 3.23 11.93
N GLY A 61 -7.76 4.28 11.16
CA GLY A 61 -6.67 5.24 11.39
C GLY A 61 -6.82 5.92 12.74
N LYS A 62 -8.02 6.42 13.04
CA LYS A 62 -8.34 7.05 14.32
C LYS A 62 -8.15 6.11 15.50
N ASP A 63 -8.61 4.87 15.38
CA ASP A 63 -8.52 3.88 16.44
C ASP A 63 -7.08 3.44 16.71
N LYS A 64 -6.23 3.45 15.67
CA LYS A 64 -4.82 3.06 15.75
C LYS A 64 -3.85 4.23 15.96
N GLY A 65 -4.31 5.47 15.85
CA GLY A 65 -3.45 6.65 15.91
C GLY A 65 -2.63 6.85 14.64
N ILE A 66 -3.26 6.68 13.47
CA ILE A 66 -2.66 6.89 12.16
C ILE A 66 -3.53 7.87 11.36
N ILE A 67 -2.91 8.86 10.74
CA ILE A 67 -3.56 9.78 9.82
C ILE A 67 -2.84 9.69 8.47
N ILE A 68 -3.58 9.49 7.39
CA ILE A 68 -3.05 9.61 6.03
C ILE A 68 -3.40 11.01 5.52
N ASN A 69 -2.38 11.78 5.17
CA ASN A 69 -2.50 13.11 4.61
C ASN A 69 -2.08 13.10 3.13
N VAL A 70 -3.04 13.32 2.23
CA VAL A 70 -2.76 13.45 0.80
C VAL A 70 -2.09 14.79 0.54
N THR A 71 -0.79 14.78 0.27
CA THR A 71 0.01 15.98 0.01
C THR A 71 0.12 16.29 -1.48
N LYS A 72 -0.11 15.30 -2.33
CA LYS A 72 -0.09 15.49 -3.79
C LYS A 72 -1.05 14.56 -4.51
N VAL A 73 -1.77 15.11 -5.46
CA VAL A 73 -2.51 14.36 -6.46
C VAL A 73 -1.90 14.65 -7.83
N THR A 74 -1.42 13.61 -8.49
CA THR A 74 -0.73 13.69 -9.79
C THR A 74 -1.35 12.70 -10.78
N ASN A 75 -0.64 12.31 -11.80
CA ASN A 75 -1.08 11.29 -12.75
C ASN A 75 0.03 10.27 -13.04
N ALA A 76 -0.34 9.12 -13.61
CA ALA A 76 0.55 8.00 -13.85
C ALA A 76 1.75 8.34 -14.77
N SER A 77 1.65 9.37 -15.61
CA SER A 77 2.73 9.77 -16.51
C SER A 77 3.77 10.69 -15.85
N LYS A 78 3.40 11.34 -14.75
CA LYS A 78 4.27 12.35 -14.09
C LYS A 78 4.88 11.84 -12.80
N ILE A 79 4.20 10.92 -12.10
CA ILE A 79 4.60 10.51 -10.75
C ILE A 79 6.05 10.04 -10.68
N GLY A 80 6.56 9.33 -11.68
CA GLY A 80 7.95 8.88 -11.73
C GLY A 80 8.94 10.03 -11.69
N GLN A 81 8.75 11.04 -12.53
CA GLN A 81 9.61 12.22 -12.56
C GLN A 81 9.56 13.02 -11.25
N GLU A 82 8.37 13.12 -10.65
CA GLU A 82 8.17 13.83 -9.39
C GLU A 82 8.83 13.09 -8.22
N LEU A 83 8.80 11.76 -8.20
CA LEU A 83 9.52 10.95 -7.22
C LEU A 83 11.05 11.07 -7.39
N GLU A 84 11.57 11.04 -8.63
CA GLU A 84 12.99 11.24 -8.91
C GLU A 84 13.46 12.62 -8.46
N ALA A 85 12.71 13.67 -8.80
CA ALA A 85 13.04 15.04 -8.39
C ALA A 85 13.07 15.19 -6.85
N SER A 86 12.13 14.54 -6.17
CA SER A 86 12.05 14.51 -4.71
C SER A 86 13.25 13.79 -4.09
N LEU A 87 13.62 12.60 -4.61
CA LEU A 87 14.81 11.86 -4.17
C LEU A 87 16.10 12.63 -4.39
N ALA A 88 16.23 13.28 -5.55
CA ALA A 88 17.37 14.12 -5.89
C ALA A 88 17.39 15.43 -5.10
N LYS A 89 16.34 15.75 -4.33
CA LYS A 89 16.17 17.02 -3.60
C LYS A 89 16.33 18.23 -4.52
N GLU A 90 15.75 18.16 -5.71
CA GLU A 90 15.81 19.23 -6.68
C GLU A 90 15.15 20.51 -6.14
N PRO A 91 15.64 21.69 -6.51
CA PRO A 91 15.03 22.96 -6.10
C PRO A 91 13.56 23.04 -6.54
N GLY A 92 12.66 23.18 -5.56
CA GLY A 92 11.21 23.25 -5.80
C GLY A 92 10.49 21.90 -5.88
N ALA A 93 11.21 20.78 -5.73
CA ALA A 93 10.57 19.47 -5.57
C ALA A 93 9.88 19.34 -4.21
N ASP A 94 8.72 18.67 -4.19
CA ASP A 94 8.05 18.33 -2.94
C ASP A 94 8.86 17.28 -2.15
N PRO A 95 8.74 17.24 -0.82
CA PRO A 95 9.34 16.17 -0.02
C PRO A 95 8.83 14.78 -0.43
N MET A 96 9.72 13.78 -0.38
CA MET A 96 9.35 12.39 -0.65
C MET A 96 8.17 11.96 0.24
N PRO A 97 7.11 11.39 -0.32
CA PRO A 97 5.98 10.92 0.48
C PRO A 97 6.31 9.59 1.19
N ASP A 98 5.61 9.32 2.30
CA ASP A 98 5.68 8.03 2.99
C ASP A 98 4.97 6.92 2.19
N LEU A 99 3.92 7.29 1.45
CA LEU A 99 3.12 6.39 0.63
C LEU A 99 2.91 7.00 -0.76
N TYR A 100 2.96 6.18 -1.79
CA TYR A 100 2.53 6.61 -3.13
C TYR A 100 1.85 5.48 -3.90
N THR A 101 0.99 5.81 -4.83
CA THR A 101 0.44 4.87 -5.80
C THR A 101 1.22 4.98 -7.11
N GLY A 102 1.59 3.85 -7.68
CA GLY A 102 2.40 3.81 -8.90
C GLY A 102 2.42 2.42 -9.51
N HIS A 103 3.39 2.21 -10.37
CA HIS A 103 3.70 0.91 -10.96
C HIS A 103 5.10 0.47 -10.53
N ILE A 104 5.43 -0.79 -10.69
CA ILE A 104 6.73 -1.35 -10.30
C ILE A 104 7.94 -0.58 -10.92
N HIS A 105 7.78 0.03 -12.10
CA HIS A 105 8.86 0.86 -12.66
C HIS A 105 9.15 2.10 -11.79
N ASN A 106 8.15 2.65 -11.10
CA ASN A 106 8.37 3.74 -10.15
C ASN A 106 9.13 3.25 -8.92
N ALA A 107 8.83 2.05 -8.42
CA ALA A 107 9.60 1.44 -7.34
C ALA A 107 11.08 1.20 -7.76
N ARG A 108 11.33 0.84 -9.03
CA ARG A 108 12.71 0.75 -9.56
C ARG A 108 13.44 2.08 -9.60
N GLN A 109 12.73 3.18 -9.89
CA GLN A 109 13.30 4.53 -9.86
C GLN A 109 13.62 4.99 -8.44
N VAL A 110 12.72 4.67 -7.49
CA VAL A 110 12.91 4.96 -6.07
C VAL A 110 14.05 4.14 -5.47
N GLY A 111 14.23 2.91 -5.91
CA GLY A 111 15.25 1.98 -5.44
C GLY A 111 14.81 1.14 -4.24
N LEU A 112 15.37 -0.06 -4.13
CA LEU A 112 15.03 -0.99 -3.05
C LEU A 112 15.41 -0.42 -1.67
N GLU A 113 16.49 0.33 -1.59
CA GLU A 113 17.01 0.94 -0.36
C GLU A 113 16.08 2.04 0.21
N ASN A 114 15.20 2.60 -0.61
CA ASN A 114 14.20 3.59 -0.22
C ASN A 114 12.78 3.01 -0.15
N SER A 115 12.64 1.70 -0.31
CA SER A 115 11.36 1.01 -0.34
C SER A 115 11.18 0.09 0.87
N VAL A 116 9.95 -0.05 1.32
CA VAL A 116 9.62 -1.09 2.32
C VAL A 116 9.54 -2.44 1.61
N VAL A 117 10.22 -3.43 2.16
CA VAL A 117 10.10 -4.84 1.75
C VAL A 117 8.94 -5.45 2.53
N TRP A 118 7.85 -5.73 1.86
CA TRP A 118 6.62 -6.22 2.50
C TRP A 118 6.77 -7.64 3.07
N ASP A 119 7.65 -8.46 2.50
CA ASP A 119 8.00 -9.78 3.05
C ASP A 119 8.58 -9.72 4.47
N ASP A 120 9.20 -8.61 4.83
CA ASP A 120 9.79 -8.40 6.16
C ASP A 120 8.76 -7.85 7.17
N VAL A 121 7.61 -7.33 6.69
CA VAL A 121 6.58 -6.66 7.50
C VAL A 121 5.34 -7.54 7.66
N PHE A 122 4.86 -8.14 6.57
CA PHE A 122 3.67 -8.98 6.58
C PHE A 122 3.99 -10.45 6.72
N THR A 123 3.09 -11.15 7.42
CA THR A 123 3.14 -12.61 7.45
C THR A 123 2.71 -13.20 6.10
N LYS A 124 3.16 -14.42 5.80
CA LYS A 124 2.70 -15.13 4.60
C LYS A 124 1.18 -15.25 4.50
N LYS A 125 0.49 -15.36 5.65
CA LYS A 125 -0.97 -15.42 5.69
C LYS A 125 -1.61 -14.11 5.23
N GLU A 126 -1.03 -12.98 5.57
CA GLU A 126 -1.52 -11.66 5.13
C GLU A 126 -1.25 -11.44 3.64
N ILE A 127 -0.07 -11.80 3.16
CA ILE A 127 0.29 -11.72 1.74
C ILE A 127 -0.60 -12.63 0.90
N ASN A 128 -0.92 -13.84 1.35
CA ASN A 128 -1.81 -14.78 0.65
C ASN A 128 -3.28 -14.32 0.57
N ASN A 129 -3.65 -13.17 1.14
CA ASN A 129 -4.96 -12.54 0.89
C ASN A 129 -5.01 -11.81 -0.46
N PHE A 130 -3.87 -11.55 -1.08
CA PHE A 130 -3.80 -10.97 -2.42
C PHE A 130 -3.81 -12.07 -3.48
N VAL A 131 -4.15 -11.71 -4.71
CA VAL A 131 -4.06 -12.61 -5.87
C VAL A 131 -2.61 -12.76 -6.27
N ASP A 132 -2.11 -14.00 -6.33
CA ASP A 132 -0.68 -14.30 -6.56
C ASP A 132 -0.15 -13.62 -7.83
N GLU A 133 -0.87 -13.72 -8.96
CA GLU A 133 -0.47 -13.11 -10.23
C GLU A 133 -0.42 -11.57 -10.17
N PHE A 134 -1.08 -10.97 -9.18
CA PHE A 134 -1.01 -9.52 -8.97
C PHE A 134 0.21 -9.14 -8.13
N LEU A 135 0.59 -10.00 -7.18
CA LEU A 135 1.80 -9.82 -6.37
C LEU A 135 3.07 -9.92 -7.23
N ASP A 136 3.12 -10.82 -8.20
CA ASP A 136 4.27 -10.98 -9.10
C ASP A 136 4.66 -9.66 -9.79
N ALA A 137 3.68 -8.81 -10.05
CA ALA A 137 3.93 -7.50 -10.64
C ALA A 137 4.59 -6.49 -9.67
N GLY A 138 4.60 -6.79 -8.37
CA GLY A 138 5.17 -5.94 -7.32
C GLY A 138 6.57 -6.34 -6.87
N ILE A 139 7.22 -7.29 -7.58
CA ILE A 139 8.54 -7.81 -7.21
C ILE A 139 9.66 -6.99 -7.85
N LEU A 140 10.60 -6.56 -7.03
CA LEU A 140 11.85 -5.91 -7.41
C LEU A 140 13.01 -6.67 -6.77
N GLU A 141 13.97 -7.17 -7.57
CA GLU A 141 15.14 -7.92 -7.08
C GLU A 141 14.77 -9.04 -6.09
N ASP A 142 13.78 -9.85 -6.46
CA ASP A 142 13.23 -10.95 -5.65
C ASP A 142 12.60 -10.51 -4.31
N LYS A 143 12.24 -9.24 -4.16
CA LYS A 143 11.58 -8.66 -2.98
C LYS A 143 10.23 -8.06 -3.35
N LEU A 144 9.21 -8.31 -2.53
CA LEU A 144 7.91 -7.68 -2.68
C LEU A 144 7.97 -6.26 -2.12
N VAL A 145 7.92 -5.27 -3.02
CA VAL A 145 8.00 -3.83 -2.66
C VAL A 145 6.74 -3.05 -3.02
N ASP A 146 5.88 -3.64 -3.87
CA ASP A 146 4.65 -2.99 -4.33
C ASP A 146 3.46 -3.92 -4.08
N LEU A 147 2.41 -3.40 -3.43
CA LEU A 147 1.18 -4.16 -3.14
C LEU A 147 0.09 -3.77 -4.14
N PRO A 148 -0.63 -4.75 -4.71
CA PRO A 148 -1.66 -4.47 -5.70
C PRO A 148 -2.87 -3.79 -5.06
N LEU A 149 -3.06 -2.51 -5.36
CA LEU A 149 -4.26 -1.76 -4.98
C LEU A 149 -5.41 -1.99 -5.95
N SER A 150 -5.10 -1.98 -7.25
CA SER A 150 -6.05 -2.25 -8.33
C SER A 150 -5.32 -2.75 -9.57
N LYS A 151 -6.03 -3.47 -10.42
CA LYS A 151 -5.55 -3.88 -11.74
C LYS A 151 -6.55 -3.43 -12.79
N SER A 152 -6.03 -2.92 -13.90
CA SER A 152 -6.82 -2.63 -15.10
C SER A 152 -6.52 -3.63 -16.19
N THR A 153 -7.49 -3.88 -17.04
CA THR A 153 -7.33 -4.68 -18.24
C THR A 153 -7.82 -3.92 -19.44
N ILE A 154 -7.26 -4.23 -20.59
CA ILE A 154 -7.78 -3.72 -21.85
C ILE A 154 -8.95 -4.62 -22.25
N VAL A 155 -10.09 -4.00 -22.52
CA VAL A 155 -11.27 -4.69 -22.99
C VAL A 155 -11.73 -4.06 -24.30
N PHE A 156 -12.26 -4.89 -25.17
CA PHE A 156 -12.84 -4.45 -26.41
C PHE A 156 -14.35 -4.31 -26.26
N PHE A 157 -14.86 -3.10 -26.41
CA PHE A 157 -16.29 -2.83 -26.41
C PHE A 157 -16.81 -2.76 -27.84
N MET A 158 -17.84 -3.53 -28.11
CA MET A 158 -18.47 -3.57 -29.41
C MET A 158 -19.97 -3.26 -29.31
N ASN A 159 -20.45 -2.36 -30.18
CA ASN A 159 -21.88 -2.12 -30.33
C ASN A 159 -22.50 -3.32 -31.05
N GLY A 160 -23.17 -4.21 -30.29
CA GLY A 160 -23.73 -5.45 -30.83
C GLY A 160 -24.75 -5.25 -31.98
N THR A 161 -25.52 -4.17 -31.96
CA THR A 161 -26.49 -3.87 -33.03
C THR A 161 -25.77 -3.53 -34.34
N GLN A 162 -24.76 -2.67 -34.26
CA GLN A 162 -23.99 -2.27 -35.45
C GLN A 162 -23.12 -3.42 -35.96
N PHE A 163 -22.49 -4.18 -35.04
CA PHE A 163 -21.71 -5.35 -35.42
C PHE A 163 -22.57 -6.42 -36.11
N LYS A 164 -23.76 -6.71 -35.60
CA LYS A 164 -24.68 -7.65 -36.24
C LYS A 164 -25.04 -7.24 -37.67
N LYS A 165 -25.31 -5.92 -37.89
CA LYS A 165 -25.54 -5.39 -39.24
C LYS A 165 -24.30 -5.60 -40.11
N PHE A 166 -23.12 -5.20 -39.63
CA PHE A 166 -21.86 -5.35 -40.34
C PHE A 166 -21.56 -6.82 -40.67
N SER A 167 -21.73 -7.73 -39.70
CA SER A 167 -21.51 -9.17 -39.89
C SER A 167 -22.43 -9.77 -40.96
N ASN A 168 -23.70 -9.37 -40.99
CA ASN A 168 -24.65 -9.81 -42.02
C ASN A 168 -24.23 -9.31 -43.41
N ASP A 169 -23.77 -8.08 -43.51
CA ASP A 169 -23.38 -7.43 -44.78
C ASP A 169 -22.03 -7.96 -45.31
N THR A 170 -21.10 -8.31 -44.42
CA THR A 170 -19.71 -8.64 -44.79
C THR A 170 -19.31 -10.11 -44.53
N GLN A 171 -20.18 -10.90 -43.89
CA GLN A 171 -19.92 -12.29 -43.44
C GLN A 171 -18.75 -12.42 -42.46
N VAL A 172 -18.32 -11.33 -41.79
CA VAL A 172 -17.32 -11.35 -40.74
C VAL A 172 -17.98 -11.74 -39.43
N THR A 173 -17.34 -12.64 -38.68
CA THR A 173 -17.79 -13.18 -37.38
C THR A 173 -16.85 -12.76 -36.24
N LEU A 174 -17.26 -13.01 -34.98
CA LEU A 174 -16.39 -12.79 -33.83
C LEU A 174 -15.13 -13.65 -33.86
N ASN A 175 -15.21 -14.87 -34.41
CA ASN A 175 -14.07 -15.78 -34.49
C ASN A 175 -12.96 -15.25 -35.40
N ASP A 176 -13.26 -14.34 -36.34
CA ASP A 176 -12.28 -13.72 -37.22
C ASP A 176 -11.35 -12.74 -36.49
N PHE A 177 -11.64 -12.43 -35.21
CA PHE A 177 -10.81 -11.59 -34.34
C PHE A 177 -10.03 -12.37 -33.28
N GLU A 178 -10.19 -13.71 -33.23
CA GLU A 178 -9.42 -14.61 -32.37
C GLU A 178 -8.09 -15.01 -33.06
N THR A 179 -7.06 -14.17 -32.90
CA THR A 179 -5.69 -14.46 -33.37
C THR A 179 -4.68 -14.25 -32.26
#